data_7cb4a427d1e27d1bd518b53919c61ff8
#
_entry.id   7cb4a427d1e27d1bd518b53919c61ff8
#
_cell.length_a   1.000
_cell.length_b   1.000
_cell.length_c   1.000
_cell.angle_alpha   90.00
_cell.angle_beta   90.00
_cell.angle_gamma   90.00
#
_symmetry.space_group_name_H-M   'P 1'
#
loop_
_entity.id
_entity.type
_entity.pdbx_description
1 polymer ?
#
loop_
_entity_poly.entity_id
_entity_poly.type
_entity_poly.pdbx_seq_one_letter_code
_entity_poly.pdbx_strand_id
1 'polypeptide(L)'
;MNQSIVMKKQELRNRYLQRRNDLSVQQRKEKSIQVLQNLQTLPEFQKAEGVLIYLNYRSEVETIPFVEELLQKREKRIFVPKVCGMDIRFYEITSMEDVKSGYQGILEPKE
;
A
#
# COMPACT_ATOMS: atom_id res chain seq x y z
N MET A 1 15.79 8.83 28.88
CA MET A 1 16.56 8.45 27.71
C MET A 1 15.66 8.13 26.52
N ASN A 2 14.79 7.20 26.70
CA ASN A 2 13.99 6.72 25.59
C ASN A 2 12.92 7.69 25.13
N GLN A 3 12.50 8.60 26.02
CA GLN A 3 11.49 9.59 25.68
C GLN A 3 11.97 10.54 24.58
N SER A 4 13.24 11.00 24.62
CA SER A 4 13.72 11.90 23.60
C SER A 4 13.84 11.23 22.23
N ILE A 5 14.17 9.93 22.19
CA ILE A 5 14.22 9.16 20.95
C ILE A 5 12.83 8.94 20.41
N VAL A 6 11.86 8.60 21.27
CA VAL A 6 10.47 8.41 20.89
C VAL A 6 9.89 9.71 20.34
N MET A 7 10.16 10.83 20.97
CA MET A 7 9.70 12.15 20.54
C MET A 7 10.27 12.51 19.15
N LYS A 8 11.56 12.23 18.93
CA LYS A 8 12.18 12.47 17.63
C LYS A 8 11.55 11.62 16.53
N LYS A 9 11.26 10.36 16.80
CA LYS A 9 10.58 9.49 15.84
C LYS A 9 9.19 10.02 15.53
N GLN A 10 8.46 10.47 16.54
CA GLN A 10 7.13 11.03 16.36
C GLN A 10 7.17 12.30 15.53
N GLU A 11 8.12 13.20 15.81
CA GLU A 11 8.30 14.42 15.03
C GLU A 11 8.62 14.13 13.58
N LEU A 12 9.49 13.15 13.31
CA LEU A 12 9.83 12.74 11.96
C LEU A 12 8.60 12.18 11.22
N ARG A 13 7.82 11.33 11.89
CA ARG A 13 6.59 10.79 11.31
C ARG A 13 5.62 11.89 10.96
N ASN A 14 5.42 12.84 11.87
CA ASN A 14 4.51 13.96 11.65
C ASN A 14 4.97 14.84 10.50
N ARG A 15 6.27 15.09 10.41
CA ARG A 15 6.85 15.90 9.34
C ARG A 15 6.68 15.24 7.97
N TYR A 16 6.98 13.94 7.87
CA TYR A 16 6.83 13.22 6.62
C TYR A 16 5.37 13.07 6.23
N LEU A 17 4.50 12.83 7.20
CA LEU A 17 3.06 12.76 6.94
C LEU A 17 2.54 14.09 6.41
N GLN A 18 2.98 15.21 7.00
CA GLN A 18 2.57 16.53 6.53
C GLN A 18 3.07 16.80 5.12
N ARG A 19 4.32 16.47 4.82
CA ARG A 19 4.85 16.60 3.45
C ARG A 19 4.04 15.78 2.47
N ARG A 20 3.68 14.56 2.84
CA ARG A 20 2.88 13.68 2.01
C ARG A 20 1.49 14.26 1.79
N ASN A 21 0.87 14.81 2.84
CA ASN A 21 -0.46 15.42 2.76
C ASN A 21 -0.47 16.73 1.97
N ASP A 22 0.67 17.43 1.92
CA ASP A 22 0.80 18.69 1.18
C ASP A 22 0.92 18.48 -0.33
N LEU A 23 1.14 17.27 -0.78
CA LEU A 23 1.20 16.97 -2.20
C LEU A 23 -0.18 17.12 -2.84
N SER A 24 -0.22 17.73 -4.03
CA SER A 24 -1.44 17.77 -4.81
C SER A 24 -1.80 16.36 -5.28
N VAL A 25 -3.05 16.18 -5.72
CA VAL A 25 -3.50 14.89 -6.28
C VAL A 25 -2.61 14.50 -7.46
N GLN A 26 -2.28 15.45 -8.33
CA GLN A 26 -1.45 15.19 -9.49
C GLN A 26 -0.03 14.79 -9.09
N GLN A 27 0.57 15.51 -8.14
CA GLN A 27 1.91 15.20 -7.64
C GLN A 27 1.95 13.80 -7.01
N ARG A 28 0.92 13.44 -6.25
CA ARG A 28 0.83 12.13 -5.62
C ARG A 28 0.77 11.03 -6.65
N LYS A 29 -0.04 11.21 -7.69
CA LYS A 29 -0.14 10.25 -8.78
C LYS A 29 1.20 10.06 -9.49
N GLU A 30 1.86 11.16 -9.84
CA GLU A 30 3.14 11.10 -10.53
C GLU A 30 4.20 10.39 -9.71
N LYS A 31 4.30 10.72 -8.42
CA LYS A 31 5.26 10.06 -7.52
C LYS A 31 4.93 8.59 -7.32
N SER A 32 3.65 8.26 -7.20
CA SER A 32 3.22 6.86 -7.07
C SER A 32 3.59 6.04 -8.29
N ILE A 33 3.34 6.56 -9.48
CA ILE A 33 3.71 5.89 -10.72
C ILE A 33 5.22 5.65 -10.76
N GLN A 34 6.00 6.66 -10.39
CA GLN A 34 7.46 6.55 -10.40
C GLN A 34 7.97 5.50 -9.44
N VAL A 35 7.43 5.47 -8.21
CA VAL A 35 7.80 4.46 -7.20
C VAL A 35 7.48 3.06 -7.71
N LEU A 36 6.30 2.87 -8.28
CA LEU A 36 5.85 1.56 -8.73
C LEU A 36 6.56 1.12 -10.02
N GLN A 37 6.94 2.05 -10.89
CA GLN A 37 7.78 1.74 -12.03
C GLN A 37 9.16 1.25 -11.58
N ASN A 38 9.74 1.92 -10.59
CA ASN A 38 11.04 1.50 -10.03
C ASN A 38 10.95 0.11 -9.41
N LEU A 39 9.86 -0.19 -8.70
CA LEU A 39 9.63 -1.52 -8.14
C LEU A 39 9.66 -2.60 -9.22
N GLN A 40 9.03 -2.33 -10.35
CA GLN A 40 8.91 -3.31 -11.44
C GLN A 40 10.25 -3.61 -12.10
N THR A 41 11.26 -2.76 -11.94
CA THR A 41 12.59 -3.01 -12.48
C THR A 41 13.42 -3.93 -11.60
N LEU A 42 13.00 -4.19 -10.38
CA LEU A 42 13.76 -5.03 -9.46
C LEU A 42 13.64 -6.51 -9.86
N PRO A 43 14.78 -7.24 -9.93
CA PRO A 43 14.74 -8.67 -10.25
C PRO A 43 13.86 -9.47 -9.28
N GLU A 44 13.87 -9.11 -8.00
CA GLU A 44 13.06 -9.75 -6.98
C GLU A 44 11.58 -9.66 -7.30
N PHE A 45 11.13 -8.50 -7.78
CA PHE A 45 9.74 -8.32 -8.19
C PHE A 45 9.44 -9.13 -9.45
N GLN A 46 10.33 -9.07 -10.44
CA GLN A 46 10.11 -9.74 -11.71
C GLN A 46 10.00 -11.26 -11.55
N LYS A 47 10.77 -11.83 -10.62
CA LYS A 47 10.79 -13.26 -10.36
C LYS A 47 9.69 -13.72 -9.41
N ALA A 48 9.07 -12.81 -8.67
CA ALA A 48 8.07 -13.15 -7.67
C ALA A 48 6.82 -13.73 -8.32
N GLU A 49 6.33 -14.84 -7.79
CA GLU A 49 5.07 -15.44 -8.20
C GLU A 49 3.89 -14.82 -7.48
N GLY A 50 4.14 -14.27 -6.29
CA GLY A 50 3.13 -13.61 -5.46
C GLY A 50 3.61 -12.30 -4.93
N VAL A 51 2.69 -11.36 -4.71
CA VAL A 51 2.97 -10.02 -4.19
C VAL A 51 2.04 -9.76 -3.02
N LEU A 52 2.63 -9.36 -1.88
CA LEU A 52 1.87 -8.87 -0.74
C LEU A 52 1.89 -7.35 -0.83
N ILE A 53 0.72 -6.74 -0.97
CA ILE A 53 0.63 -5.29 -1.20
C ILE A 53 -0.59 -4.73 -0.50
N TYR A 54 -0.42 -3.56 0.13
CA TYR A 54 -1.55 -2.85 0.72
C TYR A 54 -2.35 -2.10 -0.34
N LEU A 55 -3.61 -1.81 -0.04
CA LEU A 55 -4.43 -0.92 -0.87
C LEU A 55 -4.36 0.48 -0.26
N ASN A 56 -3.97 1.45 -1.06
CA ASN A 56 -3.69 2.79 -0.55
C ASN A 56 -4.89 3.44 0.13
N TYR A 57 -4.58 4.24 1.15
CA TYR A 57 -5.55 4.97 1.94
C TYR A 57 -5.05 6.41 2.13
N ARG A 58 -5.94 7.37 1.92
CA ARG A 58 -5.64 8.80 2.07
C ARG A 58 -4.42 9.21 1.23
N SER A 59 -3.36 9.72 1.88
CA SER A 59 -2.19 10.29 1.20
C SER A 59 -1.06 9.29 0.94
N GLU A 60 -1.32 8.00 1.10
CA GLU A 60 -0.32 6.97 0.83
C GLU A 60 -0.01 6.86 -0.66
N VAL A 61 1.13 6.23 -0.99
CA VAL A 61 1.45 5.91 -2.38
C VAL A 61 0.26 5.17 -2.98
N GLU A 62 -0.17 5.60 -4.16
CA GLU A 62 -1.36 5.03 -4.80
C GLU A 62 -1.05 3.66 -5.38
N THR A 63 -1.44 2.62 -4.67
CA THR A 63 -1.22 1.23 -5.08
C THR A 63 -2.41 0.62 -5.82
N ILE A 64 -3.62 1.15 -5.61
CA ILE A 64 -4.84 0.56 -6.18
C ILE A 64 -4.77 0.43 -7.70
N PRO A 65 -4.39 1.48 -8.47
CA PRO A 65 -4.29 1.32 -9.94
C PRO A 65 -3.28 0.25 -10.35
N PHE A 66 -2.17 0.15 -9.60
CA PHE A 66 -1.15 -0.86 -9.86
C PHE A 66 -1.67 -2.27 -9.59
N VAL A 67 -2.41 -2.43 -8.48
CA VAL A 67 -3.03 -3.72 -8.13
C VAL A 67 -4.03 -4.13 -9.21
N GLU A 68 -4.86 -3.18 -9.69
CA GLU A 68 -5.81 -3.45 -10.76
C GLU A 68 -5.10 -3.95 -12.02
N GLU A 69 -3.99 -3.32 -12.37
CA GLU A 69 -3.19 -3.72 -13.53
C GLU A 69 -2.62 -5.13 -13.35
N LEU A 70 -2.06 -5.42 -12.18
CA LEU A 70 -1.52 -6.75 -11.88
C LEU A 70 -2.61 -7.83 -11.94
N LEU A 71 -3.80 -7.52 -11.44
CA LEU A 71 -4.93 -8.46 -11.50
C LEU A 71 -5.36 -8.73 -12.92
N GLN A 72 -5.35 -7.70 -13.79
CA GLN A 72 -5.71 -7.86 -15.19
C GLN A 72 -4.71 -8.73 -15.94
N LYS A 73 -3.42 -8.56 -15.66
CA LYS A 73 -2.35 -9.33 -16.32
C LYS A 73 -2.32 -10.79 -15.91
N ARG A 74 -2.77 -11.10 -14.69
CA ARG A 74 -2.81 -12.46 -14.14
C ARG A 74 -1.46 -13.19 -14.16
N GLU A 75 -0.37 -12.43 -14.12
CA GLU A 75 0.98 -13.00 -14.11
C GLU A 75 1.46 -13.35 -12.71
N LYS A 76 0.86 -12.71 -11.69
CA LYS A 76 1.26 -12.88 -10.29
C LYS A 76 0.03 -13.05 -9.41
N ARG A 77 0.22 -13.79 -8.33
CA ARG A 77 -0.80 -13.89 -7.28
C ARG A 77 -0.73 -12.65 -6.40
N ILE A 78 -1.86 -12.06 -6.07
CA ILE A 78 -1.93 -10.81 -5.31
C ILE A 78 -2.60 -11.07 -3.97
N PHE A 79 -1.91 -10.65 -2.89
CA PHE A 79 -2.39 -10.81 -1.52
C PHE A 79 -2.51 -9.42 -0.89
N VAL A 80 -3.64 -9.14 -0.25
CA VAL A 80 -3.87 -7.87 0.41
C VAL A 80 -4.15 -8.07 1.89
N PRO A 81 -3.82 -7.08 2.74
CA PRO A 81 -3.93 -7.26 4.18
C PRO A 81 -5.34 -7.04 4.70
N LYS A 82 -5.63 -7.73 5.79
CA LYS A 82 -6.86 -7.55 6.56
C LYS A 82 -6.49 -7.52 8.03
N VAL A 83 -7.02 -6.54 8.76
CA VAL A 83 -6.85 -6.47 10.22
C VAL A 83 -7.77 -7.49 10.86
N CYS A 84 -7.19 -8.42 11.61
CA CYS A 84 -7.92 -9.49 12.31
C CYS A 84 -7.59 -9.41 13.79
N GLY A 85 -8.36 -8.63 14.55
CA GLY A 85 -8.06 -8.36 15.95
C GLY A 85 -6.77 -7.59 16.08
N MET A 86 -5.77 -8.18 16.75
CA MET A 86 -4.46 -7.56 16.91
C MET A 86 -3.46 -8.00 15.82
N ASP A 87 -3.89 -8.87 14.92
CA ASP A 87 -3.05 -9.40 13.85
C ASP A 87 -3.42 -8.78 12.52
N ILE A 88 -2.47 -8.86 11.57
CA ILE A 88 -2.72 -8.53 10.17
C ILE A 88 -2.49 -9.82 9.38
N ARG A 89 -3.49 -10.20 8.58
CA ARG A 89 -3.40 -11.38 7.72
C ARG A 89 -3.52 -10.96 6.27
N PHE A 90 -2.89 -11.71 5.39
CA PHE A 90 -2.92 -11.45 3.95
C PHE A 90 -3.76 -12.52 3.27
N TYR A 91 -4.67 -12.07 2.41
CA TYR A 91 -5.56 -12.96 1.66
C TYR A 91 -5.41 -12.70 0.19
N GLU A 92 -5.44 -13.77 -0.59
CA GLU A 92 -5.37 -13.65 -2.04
C GLU A 92 -6.67 -13.07 -2.59
N ILE A 93 -6.52 -12.14 -3.56
CA ILE A 93 -7.65 -11.62 -4.32
C ILE A 93 -7.41 -11.88 -5.79
N THR A 94 -8.47 -12.07 -6.55
CA THR A 94 -8.42 -12.25 -8.00
C THR A 94 -9.11 -11.11 -8.75
N SER A 95 -9.86 -10.28 -8.03
CA SER A 95 -10.59 -9.15 -8.58
C SER A 95 -10.75 -8.09 -7.49
N MET A 96 -10.90 -6.84 -7.89
CA MET A 96 -11.22 -5.77 -6.94
C MET A 96 -12.59 -5.94 -6.30
N GLU A 97 -13.44 -6.78 -6.87
CA GLU A 97 -14.71 -7.14 -6.23
C GLU A 97 -14.53 -7.95 -4.95
N ASP A 98 -13.35 -8.51 -4.73
CA ASP A 98 -13.04 -9.29 -3.54
C ASP A 98 -12.75 -8.42 -2.31
N VAL A 99 -12.72 -7.11 -2.45
CA VAL A 99 -12.43 -6.19 -1.34
C VAL A 99 -13.64 -5.33 -1.00
N LYS A 100 -13.66 -4.87 0.26
CA LYS A 100 -14.69 -3.98 0.79
C LYS A 100 -14.06 -2.98 1.75
N SER A 101 -14.78 -1.91 2.07
CA SER A 101 -14.37 -0.98 3.12
C SER A 101 -14.43 -1.69 4.47
N GLY A 102 -13.32 -1.69 5.21
CA GLY A 102 -13.21 -2.37 6.49
C GLY A 102 -12.75 -1.42 7.59
N TYR A 103 -11.74 -1.86 8.36
CA TYR A 103 -11.23 -1.13 9.49
C TYR A 103 -10.83 0.30 9.09
N GLN A 104 -11.45 1.29 9.74
CA GLN A 104 -11.21 2.72 9.52
C GLN A 104 -11.40 3.16 8.05
N GLY A 105 -12.21 2.46 7.29
CA GLY A 105 -12.46 2.78 5.89
C GLY A 105 -11.41 2.26 4.90
N ILE A 106 -10.41 1.54 5.39
CA ILE A 106 -9.39 0.94 4.53
C ILE A 106 -9.99 -0.25 3.79
N LEU A 107 -9.72 -0.35 2.49
CA LEU A 107 -10.19 -1.50 1.71
C LEU A 107 -9.47 -2.77 2.17
N GLU A 108 -10.23 -3.84 2.35
CA GLU A 108 -9.70 -5.12 2.82
C GLU A 108 -10.43 -6.27 2.14
N PRO A 109 -9.86 -7.50 2.15
CA PRO A 109 -10.54 -8.67 1.63
C PRO A 109 -11.87 -8.92 2.33
N LYS A 110 -12.86 -9.39 1.59
CA LYS A 110 -14.18 -9.68 2.15
C LYS A 110 -14.17 -10.86 3.11
N GLU A 111 -13.28 -11.80 2.91
CA GLU A 111 -13.14 -13.00 3.73
C GLU A 111 -12.02 -12.85 4.76
#